data_1a75f523db90397f72aa22eb5b4db0a8
#
_entry.id   1a75f523db90397f72aa22eb5b4db0a8
#
_cell.length_a   1.000
_cell.length_b   1.000
_cell.length_c   1.000
_cell.angle_alpha   90.00
_cell.angle_beta   90.00
_cell.angle_gamma   90.00
#
_symmetry.space_group_name_H-M   'P 1'
#
loop_
_entity.id
_entity.type
_entity.pdbx_description
1 polymer ?
#
loop_
_entity_poly.entity_id
_entity_poly.type
_entity_poly.pdbx_seq_one_letter_code
_entity_poly.pdbx_strand_id
1 'polypeptide(L)'
;MPNYISDKSTVGANVTLGHNVIIEDDVSIGNNVEIGHNVIIRENVRIGDNCKILDGAILGKMPAVASMSATTGASRELSPLVIGKAVTVGAGCVIYRGAEIADRVFFGDLATVREDVKIGEG
;
A
#
# COMPACT_ATOMS: atom_id res chain seq x y z
N MET A 1 4.13 6.84 19.49
CA MET A 1 3.32 5.64 19.45
C MET A 1 4.14 4.51 18.84
N PRO A 2 4.07 3.33 19.41
CA PRO A 2 4.79 2.20 18.84
C PRO A 2 4.18 1.79 17.49
N ASN A 3 4.99 1.13 16.68
CA ASN A 3 4.52 0.57 15.44
C ASN A 3 3.73 -0.71 15.70
N TYR A 4 2.75 -0.98 14.88
CA TYR A 4 2.07 -2.26 14.87
C TYR A 4 2.52 -3.03 13.63
N ILE A 5 3.15 -4.15 13.81
CA ILE A 5 3.60 -5.00 12.71
C ILE A 5 3.06 -6.39 12.97
N SER A 6 2.16 -6.85 12.10
CA SER A 6 1.58 -8.18 12.25
C SER A 6 2.65 -9.25 12.16
N ASP A 7 2.57 -10.27 13.04
CA ASP A 7 3.45 -11.44 12.95
C ASP A 7 3.14 -12.28 11.72
N LYS A 8 2.06 -12.02 11.03
CA LYS A 8 1.76 -12.67 9.75
C LYS A 8 2.29 -11.89 8.56
N SER A 9 3.03 -10.81 8.79
CA SER A 9 3.67 -10.07 7.70
C SER A 9 5.08 -10.59 7.47
N THR A 10 5.59 -10.34 6.27
CA THR A 10 6.96 -10.64 5.88
C THR A 10 7.66 -9.35 5.54
N VAL A 11 8.73 -9.04 6.23
CA VAL A 11 9.49 -7.80 6.03
C VAL A 11 10.92 -8.18 5.65
N GLY A 12 11.40 -7.66 4.54
CA GLY A 12 12.72 -7.97 4.03
C GLY A 12 13.85 -7.34 4.85
N ALA A 13 15.05 -7.41 4.31
CA ALA A 13 16.24 -6.87 4.96
C ALA A 13 16.35 -5.37 4.72
N ASN A 14 16.94 -4.66 5.69
CA ASN A 14 17.23 -3.23 5.57
C ASN A 14 15.98 -2.37 5.35
N VAL A 15 14.87 -2.75 5.97
CA VAL A 15 13.65 -1.95 5.94
C VAL A 15 13.71 -0.96 7.10
N THR A 16 13.47 0.32 6.80
CA THR A 16 13.41 1.34 7.83
C THR A 16 11.98 1.79 8.02
N LEU A 17 11.58 1.94 9.27
CA LEU A 17 10.22 2.35 9.62
C LEU A 17 10.27 3.63 10.45
N GLY A 18 9.40 4.56 10.10
CA GLY A 18 9.16 5.72 10.95
C GLY A 18 8.37 5.33 12.19
N HIS A 19 7.67 6.28 12.76
CA HIS A 19 6.85 6.07 13.96
C HIS A 19 5.40 5.89 13.56
N ASN A 20 4.67 5.10 14.35
CA ASN A 20 3.23 4.92 14.21
C ASN A 20 2.86 4.29 12.85
N VAL A 21 3.66 3.33 12.42
CA VAL A 21 3.41 2.57 11.19
C VAL A 21 2.55 1.37 11.52
N ILE A 22 1.58 1.09 10.66
CA ILE A 22 0.69 -0.07 10.82
C ILE A 22 0.88 -0.99 9.62
N ILE A 23 1.29 -2.22 9.88
CA ILE A 23 1.45 -3.26 8.85
C ILE A 23 0.54 -4.42 9.23
N GLU A 24 -0.47 -4.66 8.42
CA GLU A 24 -1.48 -5.67 8.71
C GLU A 24 -1.08 -7.06 8.24
N ASP A 25 -1.99 -8.03 8.38
CA ASP A 25 -1.71 -9.43 8.09
C ASP A 25 -1.38 -9.65 6.62
N ASP A 26 -0.51 -10.61 6.38
CA ASP A 26 -0.18 -11.10 5.03
C ASP A 26 0.41 -10.04 4.11
N VAL A 27 0.93 -8.96 4.68
CA VAL A 27 1.70 -7.96 3.93
C VAL A 27 3.08 -8.52 3.64
N SER A 28 3.59 -8.26 2.45
CA SER A 28 4.93 -8.65 2.05
C SER A 28 5.70 -7.40 1.62
N ILE A 29 6.81 -7.14 2.27
CA ILE A 29 7.66 -5.98 1.99
C ILE A 29 9.04 -6.49 1.59
N GLY A 30 9.53 -6.02 0.45
CA GLY A 30 10.86 -6.42 -0.04
C GLY A 30 12.01 -5.82 0.75
N ASN A 31 13.19 -5.86 0.16
CA ASN A 31 14.42 -5.37 0.80
C ASN A 31 14.64 -3.89 0.52
N ASN A 32 15.31 -3.21 1.44
CA ASN A 32 15.74 -1.82 1.27
C ASN A 32 14.55 -0.86 1.06
N VAL A 33 13.45 -1.10 1.73
CA VAL A 33 12.26 -0.26 1.66
C VAL A 33 12.29 0.76 2.78
N GLU A 34 11.98 2.01 2.47
CA GLU A 34 11.90 3.07 3.47
C GLU A 34 10.44 3.43 3.66
N ILE A 35 9.97 3.39 4.90
CA ILE A 35 8.58 3.69 5.23
C ILE A 35 8.56 4.82 6.24
N GLY A 36 7.87 5.90 5.91
CA GLY A 36 7.79 7.08 6.75
C GLY A 36 6.85 6.92 7.93
N HIS A 37 6.51 8.04 8.56
CA HIS A 37 5.64 8.06 9.73
C HIS A 37 4.18 7.94 9.35
N ASN A 38 3.38 7.34 10.23
CA ASN A 38 1.92 7.29 10.08
C ASN A 38 1.46 6.61 8.78
N VAL A 39 2.26 5.68 8.28
CA VAL A 39 1.90 4.91 7.09
C VAL A 39 1.05 3.72 7.50
N ILE A 40 0.00 3.46 6.74
CA ILE A 40 -0.88 2.32 6.98
C ILE A 40 -0.80 1.40 5.77
N ILE A 41 -0.38 0.16 6.01
CA ILE A 41 -0.32 -0.86 4.96
C ILE A 41 -1.33 -1.94 5.32
N ARG A 42 -2.38 -2.00 4.52
CA ARG A 42 -3.52 -2.88 4.79
C ARG A 42 -3.19 -4.31 4.35
N GLU A 43 -4.09 -5.23 4.67
CA GLU A 43 -3.90 -6.66 4.45
C GLU A 43 -3.51 -7.00 3.01
N ASN A 44 -2.65 -7.96 2.87
CA ASN A 44 -2.24 -8.58 1.60
C ASN A 44 -1.47 -7.68 0.63
N VAL A 45 -1.11 -6.47 1.02
CA VAL A 45 -0.33 -5.58 0.15
C VAL A 45 1.04 -6.18 -0.13
N ARG A 46 1.51 -6.08 -1.35
CA ARG A 46 2.84 -6.55 -1.76
C ARG A 46 3.66 -5.37 -2.25
N ILE A 47 4.82 -5.17 -1.65
CA ILE A 47 5.72 -4.06 -1.97
C ILE A 47 7.07 -4.64 -2.38
N GLY A 48 7.53 -4.28 -3.58
CA GLY A 48 8.82 -4.74 -4.10
C GLY A 48 10.01 -4.06 -3.44
N ASP A 49 11.20 -4.43 -3.89
CA ASP A 49 12.44 -3.91 -3.31
C ASP A 49 12.66 -2.44 -3.64
N ASN A 50 13.40 -1.75 -2.81
CA ASN A 50 13.90 -0.39 -3.05
C ASN A 50 12.79 0.66 -3.20
N CYS A 51 11.66 0.44 -2.57
CA CYS A 51 10.55 1.39 -2.59
C CYS A 51 10.69 2.41 -1.47
N LYS A 52 10.09 3.57 -1.67
CA LYS A 52 9.98 4.62 -0.65
C LYS A 52 8.51 4.96 -0.47
N ILE A 53 8.04 4.82 0.75
CA ILE A 53 6.64 5.11 1.09
C ILE A 53 6.68 6.27 2.08
N LEU A 54 6.20 7.43 1.65
CA LEU A 54 6.35 8.64 2.44
C LEU A 54 5.23 8.79 3.47
N ASP A 55 5.39 9.77 4.36
CA ASP A 55 4.54 9.92 5.54
C ASP A 55 3.05 9.97 5.19
N GLY A 56 2.26 9.32 5.98
CA GLY A 56 0.80 9.38 5.89
C GLY A 56 0.17 8.61 4.73
N ALA A 57 0.96 7.87 3.95
CA ALA A 57 0.40 7.10 2.85
C ALA A 57 -0.46 5.95 3.38
N ILE A 58 -1.52 5.62 2.66
CA ILE A 58 -2.40 4.48 2.96
C ILE A 58 -2.40 3.55 1.76
N LEU A 59 -1.93 2.33 1.97
CA LEU A 59 -1.79 1.36 0.89
C LEU A 59 -2.75 0.20 1.10
N GLY A 60 -3.49 -0.13 0.05
CA GLY A 60 -4.40 -1.27 0.09
C GLY A 60 -5.76 -0.97 0.69
N LYS A 61 -6.18 0.29 0.67
CA LYS A 61 -7.48 0.68 1.21
C LYS A 61 -8.60 -0.03 0.45
N MET A 62 -9.59 -0.54 1.20
CA MET A 62 -10.79 -1.10 0.58
C MET A 62 -11.72 0.03 0.16
N PRO A 63 -12.33 -0.06 -1.02
CA PRO A 63 -13.33 0.93 -1.40
C PRO A 63 -14.50 0.93 -0.44
N ALA A 64 -14.98 2.13 -0.08
CA ALA A 64 -16.21 2.23 0.68
C ALA A 64 -17.39 1.91 -0.24
N VAL A 65 -18.33 1.14 0.27
CA VAL A 65 -19.55 0.79 -0.46
C VAL A 65 -20.70 1.53 0.19
N ALA A 66 -21.38 2.36 -0.61
CA ALA A 66 -22.55 3.05 -0.11
C ALA A 66 -23.66 2.03 0.21
N SER A 67 -24.37 2.25 1.33
CA SER A 67 -25.41 1.31 1.74
C SER A 67 -26.48 1.11 0.67
N MET A 68 -26.75 2.12 -0.13
CA MET A 68 -27.72 2.04 -1.21
C MET A 68 -27.25 1.23 -2.39
N SER A 69 -25.98 0.89 -2.44
CA SER A 69 -25.40 0.09 -3.51
C SER A 69 -25.21 -1.36 -3.11
N ALA A 70 -25.84 -1.79 -2.07
CA ALA A 70 -25.60 -3.12 -1.51
C ALA A 70 -25.89 -4.26 -2.48
N THR A 71 -26.72 -4.03 -3.46
CA THR A 71 -27.06 -5.07 -4.43
C THR A 71 -25.97 -5.32 -5.45
N THR A 72 -25.00 -4.43 -5.57
CA THR A 72 -24.09 -4.48 -6.70
C THR A 72 -22.64 -4.74 -6.35
N GLY A 73 -22.21 -4.44 -5.16
CA GLY A 73 -20.77 -4.49 -4.94
C GLY A 73 -20.33 -4.93 -3.57
N ALA A 74 -21.24 -5.24 -2.70
CA ALA A 74 -20.92 -5.45 -1.30
C ALA A 74 -19.91 -6.56 -1.06
N SER A 75 -19.88 -7.57 -1.92
CA SER A 75 -19.01 -8.72 -1.73
C SER A 75 -17.97 -8.84 -2.83
N ARG A 76 -17.73 -7.78 -3.57
CA ARG A 76 -16.73 -7.82 -4.62
C ARG A 76 -15.36 -8.08 -4.02
N GLU A 77 -14.70 -9.12 -4.51
CA GLU A 77 -13.32 -9.40 -4.13
C GLU A 77 -12.36 -8.67 -5.05
N LEU A 78 -11.38 -8.03 -4.45
CA LEU A 78 -10.33 -7.36 -5.20
C LEU A 78 -9.02 -8.10 -4.96
N SER A 79 -8.21 -8.18 -6.02
CA SER A 79 -6.85 -8.70 -5.90
C SER A 79 -6.05 -7.80 -4.97
N PRO A 80 -5.01 -8.33 -4.32
CA PRO A 80 -4.15 -7.49 -3.49
C PRO A 80 -3.55 -6.33 -4.28
N LEU A 81 -3.28 -5.23 -3.60
CA LEU A 81 -2.45 -4.18 -4.18
C LEU A 81 -1.04 -4.72 -4.36
N VAL A 82 -0.51 -4.61 -5.57
CA VAL A 82 0.86 -5.02 -5.86
C VAL A 82 1.64 -3.80 -6.33
N ILE A 83 2.73 -3.52 -5.64
CA ILE A 83 3.64 -2.42 -5.95
C ILE A 83 4.98 -3.03 -6.37
N GLY A 84 5.45 -2.65 -7.56
CA GLY A 84 6.71 -3.16 -8.09
C GLY A 84 7.94 -2.63 -7.36
N LYS A 85 9.08 -2.68 -8.02
CA LYS A 85 10.36 -2.28 -7.42
C LYS A 85 10.63 -0.80 -7.68
N ALA A 86 11.37 -0.19 -6.78
CA ALA A 86 11.85 1.18 -6.91
C ALA A 86 10.71 2.19 -7.15
N VAL A 87 9.57 1.95 -6.55
CA VAL A 87 8.41 2.85 -6.60
C VAL A 87 8.51 3.84 -5.46
N THR A 88 8.20 5.09 -5.72
CA THR A 88 8.08 6.11 -4.69
C THR A 88 6.61 6.50 -4.55
N VAL A 89 6.09 6.38 -3.34
CA VAL A 89 4.73 6.78 -3.01
C VAL A 89 4.81 8.05 -2.17
N GLY A 90 4.29 9.14 -2.69
CA GLY A 90 4.36 10.43 -2.01
C GLY A 90 3.55 10.49 -0.72
N ALA A 91 3.75 11.57 0.02
CA ALA A 91 3.09 11.75 1.31
C ALA A 91 1.57 11.84 1.13
N GLY A 92 0.84 11.20 2.02
CA GLY A 92 -0.62 11.25 2.01
C GLY A 92 -1.30 10.58 0.83
N CYS A 93 -0.56 9.83 0.00
CA CYS A 93 -1.17 9.09 -1.09
C CYS A 93 -2.10 8.00 -0.57
N VAL A 94 -3.17 7.74 -1.31
CA VAL A 94 -4.07 6.64 -1.02
C VAL A 94 -4.13 5.75 -2.24
N ILE A 95 -3.68 4.51 -2.09
CA ILE A 95 -3.69 3.53 -3.18
C ILE A 95 -4.59 2.38 -2.75
N TYR A 96 -5.59 2.12 -3.56
CA TYR A 96 -6.63 1.15 -3.22
C TYR A 96 -6.19 -0.28 -3.55
N ARG A 97 -6.78 -1.22 -2.82
CA ARG A 97 -6.68 -2.64 -3.13
C ARG A 97 -7.17 -2.87 -4.56
N GLY A 98 -6.53 -3.79 -5.25
CA GLY A 98 -6.87 -4.08 -6.64
C GLY A 98 -6.04 -3.33 -7.66
N ALA A 99 -5.26 -2.35 -7.25
CA ALA A 99 -4.38 -1.65 -8.18
C ALA A 99 -3.09 -2.44 -8.40
N GLU A 100 -2.48 -2.23 -9.56
CA GLU A 100 -1.18 -2.82 -9.88
C GLU A 100 -0.24 -1.72 -10.35
N ILE A 101 0.88 -1.59 -9.68
CA ILE A 101 1.85 -0.52 -9.93
C ILE A 101 3.14 -1.18 -10.43
N ALA A 102 3.55 -0.84 -11.63
CA ALA A 102 4.79 -1.37 -12.21
C ALA A 102 6.02 -0.75 -11.54
N ASP A 103 7.19 -1.23 -11.93
CA ASP A 103 8.44 -0.75 -11.36
C ASP A 103 8.70 0.71 -11.70
N ARG A 104 9.39 1.40 -10.83
CA ARG A 104 9.91 2.75 -11.04
C ARG A 104 8.86 3.83 -11.25
N VAL A 105 7.67 3.62 -10.74
CA VAL A 105 6.61 4.63 -10.78
C VAL A 105 6.81 5.61 -9.62
N PHE A 106 6.54 6.87 -9.88
CA PHE A 106 6.61 7.93 -8.86
C PHE A 106 5.23 8.56 -8.72
N PHE A 107 4.70 8.55 -7.50
CA PHE A 107 3.47 9.26 -7.18
C PHE A 107 3.80 10.51 -6.38
N GLY A 108 3.34 11.66 -6.86
CA GLY A 108 3.45 12.88 -6.09
C GLY A 108 2.57 12.83 -4.84
N ASP A 109 2.76 13.79 -3.96
CA ASP A 109 2.00 13.84 -2.71
C ASP A 109 0.51 13.94 -2.98
N LEU A 110 -0.28 13.33 -2.10
CA LEU A 110 -1.75 13.37 -2.12
C LEU A 110 -2.40 12.72 -3.34
N ALA A 111 -1.66 11.93 -4.10
CA ALA A 111 -2.25 11.21 -5.23
C ALA A 111 -3.19 10.10 -4.72
N THR A 112 -4.21 9.81 -5.52
CA THR A 112 -5.15 8.72 -5.22
C THR A 112 -5.19 7.78 -6.41
N VAL A 113 -5.02 6.48 -6.15
CA VAL A 113 -5.10 5.45 -7.18
C VAL A 113 -6.20 4.49 -6.77
N ARG A 114 -7.25 4.43 -7.57
CA ARG A 114 -8.42 3.62 -7.26
C ARG A 114 -8.19 2.15 -7.59
N GLU A 115 -9.14 1.32 -7.17
CA GLU A 115 -9.13 -0.11 -7.44
C GLU A 115 -9.16 -0.39 -8.95
N ASP A 116 -8.59 -1.51 -9.33
CA ASP A 116 -8.52 -1.97 -10.73
C ASP A 116 -7.75 -1.07 -11.69
N VAL A 117 -7.00 -0.10 -11.14
CA VAL A 117 -6.13 0.74 -11.96
C VAL A 117 -4.78 0.03 -12.10
N LYS A 118 -4.25 0.03 -13.32
CA LYS A 118 -2.90 -0.49 -13.58
C LYS A 118 -2.04 0.66 -14.05
N ILE A 119 -0.97 0.92 -13.31
CA ILE A 119 -0.03 1.99 -13.65
C ILE A 119 1.21 1.35 -14.24
N GLY A 120 1.50 1.68 -15.49
CA GLY A 120 2.67 1.17 -16.17
C GLY A 120 3.95 1.86 -15.72
N GLU A 121 5.07 1.24 -16.05
CA GLU A 121 6.38 1.73 -15.72
C GLU A 121 6.63 3.08 -16.40
N GLY A 122 7.29 3.93 -15.72
CA GLY A 122 7.57 5.20 -16.28
C GLY A 122 7.93 6.25 -15.30
#